data_1092e720222bcaf1698c2c4bd63bb0e3
#
_entry.id   1092e720222bcaf1698c2c4bd63bb0e3
#
_cell.length_a   1.000
_cell.length_b   1.000
_cell.length_c   1.000
_cell.angle_alpha   90.00
_cell.angle_beta   90.00
_cell.angle_gamma   90.00
#
_symmetry.space_group_name_H-M   'P 1'
#
loop_
_entity.id
_entity.type
_entity.pdbx_description
1 polymer ?
#
loop_
_entity_poly.entity_id
_entity_poly.type
_entity_poly.pdbx_seq_one_letter_code
_entity_poly.pdbx_strand_id
1 'polypeptide(L)'
;MKTYTSLDGIKIKVGENAKENDELTMSSYPKEWWMHVDGCPGSHVVICHEENTIPKETKRDAAVLAVHHSNPPKTKMTPVNLVRVDQVVKFERSNHGQVYLDGEVMRLTVFMNKERERLERLLKNRCNL
;
A
#
# COMPACT_ATOMS: atom_id res chain seq x y z
N MET A 1 0.72 -13.39 -1.15
CA MET A 1 0.82 -12.03 -1.71
C MET A 1 -0.18 -11.86 -2.83
N LYS A 2 -0.88 -10.75 -2.85
CA LYS A 2 -1.85 -10.45 -3.90
C LYS A 2 -1.33 -9.38 -4.84
N THR A 3 -1.68 -9.51 -6.12
CA THR A 3 -1.30 -8.54 -7.15
C THR A 3 -2.56 -8.03 -7.83
N TYR A 4 -2.63 -6.71 -7.94
CA TYR A 4 -3.76 -6.02 -8.59
C TYR A 4 -3.23 -5.20 -9.76
N THR A 5 -4.13 -4.80 -10.65
CA THR A 5 -3.81 -3.87 -11.73
C THR A 5 -4.65 -2.62 -11.54
N SER A 6 -4.00 -1.46 -11.52
CA SER A 6 -4.69 -0.18 -11.37
C SER A 6 -5.46 0.19 -12.63
N LEU A 7 -6.32 1.19 -12.53
CA LEU A 7 -7.04 1.73 -13.68
C LEU A 7 -6.08 2.18 -14.80
N ASP A 8 -4.89 2.64 -14.41
CA ASP A 8 -3.85 3.09 -15.34
C ASP A 8 -2.95 1.95 -15.84
N GLY A 9 -3.25 0.70 -15.48
CA GLY A 9 -2.48 -0.47 -15.93
C GLY A 9 -1.21 -0.77 -15.15
N ILE A 10 -1.03 -0.14 -13.99
CA ILE A 10 0.17 -0.32 -13.16
C ILE A 10 -0.09 -1.39 -12.11
N LYS A 11 0.89 -2.27 -11.90
CA LYS A 11 0.78 -3.33 -10.88
C LYS A 11 0.88 -2.76 -9.47
N ILE A 12 0.04 -3.29 -8.59
CA ILE A 12 0.04 -2.99 -7.16
C ILE A 12 0.11 -4.31 -6.43
N LYS A 13 1.13 -4.47 -5.57
CA LYS A 13 1.34 -5.69 -4.80
C LYS A 13 0.99 -5.46 -3.34
N VAL A 14 0.34 -6.43 -2.73
CA VAL A 14 -0.12 -6.36 -1.34
C VAL A 14 0.35 -7.58 -0.57
N GLY A 15 1.04 -7.38 0.55
CA GLY A 15 1.41 -8.46 1.46
C GLY A 15 0.21 -8.87 2.31
N GLU A 16 0.04 -10.15 2.55
CA GLU A 16 -1.11 -10.68 3.28
C GLU A 16 -0.82 -11.00 4.75
N ASN A 17 0.44 -11.02 5.13
CA ASN A 17 0.85 -11.24 6.52
C ASN A 17 2.20 -10.55 6.79
N ALA A 18 2.64 -10.56 8.03
CA ALA A 18 3.85 -9.84 8.44
C ALA A 18 5.09 -10.28 7.69
N LYS A 19 5.25 -11.58 7.46
CA LYS A 19 6.40 -12.12 6.73
C LYS A 19 6.39 -11.67 5.27
N GLU A 20 5.23 -11.77 4.61
CA GLU A 20 5.07 -11.31 3.23
C GLU A 20 5.29 -9.81 3.10
N ASN A 21 4.83 -9.04 4.08
CA ASN A 21 5.05 -7.59 4.10
C ASN A 21 6.55 -7.27 4.07
N ASP A 22 7.33 -7.95 4.88
CA ASP A 22 8.79 -7.79 4.89
C ASP A 22 9.41 -8.19 3.56
N GLU A 23 9.04 -9.37 3.05
CA GLU A 23 9.57 -9.87 1.79
C GLU A 23 9.26 -8.93 0.63
N LEU A 24 8.03 -8.45 0.57
CA LEU A 24 7.60 -7.51 -0.48
C LEU A 24 8.41 -6.22 -0.41
N THR A 25 8.51 -5.63 0.78
CA THR A 25 9.19 -4.35 0.96
C THR A 25 10.68 -4.47 0.67
N MET A 26 11.32 -5.53 1.17
CA MET A 26 12.76 -5.72 0.99
C MET A 26 13.15 -6.10 -0.44
N SER A 27 12.25 -6.71 -1.20
CA SER A 27 12.52 -7.12 -2.58
C SER A 27 12.11 -6.07 -3.63
N SER A 28 11.41 -5.04 -3.23
CA SER A 28 10.98 -3.98 -4.14
C SER A 28 12.12 -3.02 -4.47
N TYR A 29 12.03 -2.36 -5.62
CA TYR A 29 13.05 -1.39 -6.02
C TYR A 29 12.98 -0.13 -5.17
N PRO A 30 14.12 0.48 -4.84
CA PRO A 30 14.16 1.64 -3.93
C PRO A 30 13.26 2.81 -4.34
N LYS A 31 13.09 3.03 -5.63
CA LYS A 31 12.29 4.16 -6.14
C LYS A 31 10.83 3.82 -6.37
N GLU A 32 10.41 2.59 -6.13
CA GLU A 32 9.00 2.25 -6.16
C GLU A 32 8.28 2.91 -4.97
N TRP A 33 6.95 2.97 -5.03
CA TRP A 33 6.15 3.64 -4.01
C TRP A 33 5.55 2.62 -3.05
N TRP A 34 5.47 3.01 -1.78
CA TRP A 34 5.02 2.16 -0.69
C TRP A 34 3.91 2.87 0.08
N MET A 35 2.88 2.13 0.45
CA MET A 35 1.75 2.64 1.22
C MET A 35 1.43 1.75 2.39
N HIS A 36 0.89 2.38 3.45
CA HIS A 36 0.44 1.69 4.66
C HIS A 36 -0.55 2.60 5.39
N VAL A 37 -1.59 2.02 5.98
CA VAL A 37 -2.50 2.80 6.83
C VAL A 37 -1.73 3.39 8.00
N ASP A 38 -2.05 4.62 8.36
CA ASP A 38 -1.37 5.30 9.45
C ASP A 38 -1.94 4.87 10.80
N GLY A 39 -1.06 4.60 11.75
CA GLY A 39 -1.45 4.40 13.16
C GLY A 39 -1.99 3.04 13.53
N CYS A 40 -2.01 2.06 12.65
CA CYS A 40 -2.42 0.70 13.00
C CYS A 40 -1.66 -0.34 12.16
N PRO A 41 -1.59 -1.59 12.63
CA PRO A 41 -1.01 -2.66 11.81
C PRO A 41 -1.85 -2.92 10.56
N GLY A 42 -1.19 -3.29 9.46
CA GLY A 42 -1.88 -3.58 8.23
C GLY A 42 -0.94 -4.07 7.14
N SER A 43 -1.48 -4.26 5.95
CA SER A 43 -0.72 -4.72 4.79
C SER A 43 0.21 -3.63 4.25
N HIS A 44 1.41 -4.06 3.86
CA HIS A 44 2.29 -3.22 3.04
C HIS A 44 1.79 -3.29 1.60
N VAL A 45 1.74 -2.15 0.95
CA VAL A 45 1.31 -2.04 -0.45
C VAL A 45 2.43 -1.39 -1.24
N VAL A 46 2.80 -2.01 -2.37
CA VAL A 46 3.84 -1.46 -3.25
C VAL A 46 3.25 -1.19 -4.63
N ILE A 47 3.42 0.03 -5.10
CA ILE A 47 3.07 0.42 -6.47
C ILE A 47 4.31 0.21 -7.32
N CYS A 48 4.23 -0.69 -8.30
CA CYS A 48 5.34 -1.04 -9.18
C CYS A 48 5.55 0.05 -10.24
N HIS A 49 6.02 1.20 -9.79
CA HIS A 49 6.15 2.41 -10.60
C HIS A 49 7.25 3.27 -9.98
N GLU A 50 8.24 3.63 -10.77
CA GLU A 50 9.43 4.33 -10.26
C GLU A 50 9.46 5.82 -10.60
N GLU A 51 8.51 6.31 -11.40
CA GLU A 51 8.44 7.72 -11.77
C GLU A 51 8.16 8.60 -10.55
N ASN A 52 8.54 9.88 -10.64
CA ASN A 52 8.35 10.83 -9.54
C ASN A 52 6.88 11.15 -9.29
N THR A 53 6.03 10.99 -10.29
CA THR A 53 4.59 11.24 -10.18
C THR A 53 3.83 9.95 -10.38
N ILE A 54 2.94 9.63 -9.45
CA ILE A 54 2.05 8.46 -9.57
C ILE A 54 0.77 8.93 -10.26
N PRO A 55 0.29 8.21 -11.30
CA PRO A 55 -1.02 8.53 -11.86
C PRO A 55 -2.10 8.54 -10.78
N LYS A 56 -2.99 9.51 -10.87
CA LYS A 56 -3.98 9.79 -9.83
C LYS A 56 -4.83 8.57 -9.46
N GLU A 57 -5.31 7.83 -10.47
CA GLU A 57 -6.17 6.67 -10.20
C GLU A 57 -5.38 5.51 -9.60
N THR A 58 -4.13 5.33 -10.00
CA THR A 58 -3.24 4.32 -9.40
C THR A 58 -3.01 4.61 -7.92
N LYS A 59 -2.73 5.87 -7.59
CA LYS A 59 -2.52 6.29 -6.20
C LYS A 59 -3.75 5.99 -5.35
N ARG A 60 -4.93 6.33 -5.84
CA ARG A 60 -6.19 6.07 -5.14
C ARG A 60 -6.51 4.59 -5.03
N ASP A 61 -6.26 3.83 -6.09
CA ASP A 61 -6.45 2.38 -6.10
C ASP A 61 -5.58 1.72 -5.02
N ALA A 62 -4.31 2.10 -4.95
CA ALA A 62 -3.39 1.56 -3.95
C ALA A 62 -3.81 1.92 -2.52
N ALA A 63 -4.26 3.16 -2.31
CA ALA A 63 -4.71 3.61 -0.99
C ALA A 63 -5.95 2.83 -0.52
N VAL A 64 -6.90 2.60 -1.41
CA VAL A 64 -8.10 1.80 -1.10
C VAL A 64 -7.71 0.36 -0.76
N LEU A 65 -6.76 -0.22 -1.50
CA LEU A 65 -6.27 -1.57 -1.20
C LEU A 65 -5.57 -1.63 0.16
N ALA A 66 -4.80 -0.61 0.52
CA ALA A 66 -4.15 -0.54 1.82
C ALA A 66 -5.18 -0.59 2.95
N VAL A 67 -6.27 0.16 2.82
CA VAL A 67 -7.35 0.16 3.83
C VAL A 67 -8.10 -1.17 3.83
N HIS A 68 -8.44 -1.69 2.65
CA HIS A 68 -9.17 -2.95 2.50
C HIS A 68 -8.46 -4.14 3.15
N HIS A 69 -7.14 -4.22 2.99
CA HIS A 69 -6.32 -5.31 3.51
C HIS A 69 -5.78 -5.06 4.93
N SER A 70 -6.24 -3.98 5.55
CA SER A 70 -5.85 -3.64 6.92
C SER A 70 -7.09 -3.67 7.81
N ASN A 71 -6.88 -3.49 9.12
CA ASN A 71 -7.97 -3.50 10.10
C ASN A 71 -7.96 -2.17 10.86
N PRO A 72 -8.20 -1.05 10.19
CA PRO A 72 -8.15 0.25 10.85
C PRO A 72 -9.34 0.44 11.79
N PRO A 73 -9.26 1.39 12.73
CA PRO A 73 -10.41 1.77 13.54
C PRO A 73 -11.59 2.16 12.63
N LYS A 74 -12.81 1.80 13.08
CA LYS A 74 -14.03 2.12 12.31
C LYS A 74 -14.33 3.61 12.39
N THR A 75 -13.80 4.35 11.44
CA THR A 75 -14.01 5.78 11.30
C THR A 75 -14.47 6.09 9.89
N LYS A 76 -14.99 7.30 9.68
CA LYS A 76 -15.44 7.73 8.35
C LYS A 76 -14.29 7.83 7.36
N MET A 77 -13.09 8.09 7.86
CA MET A 77 -11.90 8.29 7.02
C MET A 77 -10.70 7.59 7.61
N THR A 78 -9.82 7.12 6.75
CA THR A 78 -8.60 6.44 7.14
C THR A 78 -7.41 7.11 6.46
N PRO A 79 -6.43 7.60 7.24
CA PRO A 79 -5.22 8.15 6.65
C PRO A 79 -4.28 7.02 6.19
N VAL A 80 -3.67 7.21 5.03
CA VAL A 80 -2.73 6.27 4.43
C VAL A 80 -1.42 7.01 4.16
N ASN A 81 -0.31 6.45 4.62
CA ASN A 81 1.02 7.00 4.39
C ASN A 81 1.55 6.56 3.03
N LEU A 82 2.23 7.45 2.34
CA LEU A 82 2.83 7.21 1.03
C LEU A 82 4.28 7.69 1.04
N VAL A 83 5.20 6.77 0.78
CA VAL A 83 6.63 7.06 0.71
C VAL A 83 7.27 6.23 -0.40
N ARG A 84 8.53 6.52 -0.74
CA ARG A 84 9.33 5.63 -1.57
C ARG A 84 9.76 4.42 -0.75
N VAL A 85 9.99 3.30 -1.42
CA VAL A 85 10.45 2.08 -0.74
C VAL A 85 11.75 2.34 0.03
N ASP A 86 12.67 3.14 -0.52
CA ASP A 86 13.94 3.45 0.15
C ASP A 86 13.80 4.29 1.42
N GLN A 87 12.61 4.83 1.70
CA GLN A 87 12.33 5.52 2.96
C GLN A 87 11.85 4.57 4.06
N VAL A 88 11.59 3.31 3.72
CA VAL A 88 11.10 2.31 4.69
C VAL A 88 12.31 1.64 5.34
N VAL A 89 12.43 1.82 6.65
CA VAL A 89 13.59 1.33 7.40
C VAL A 89 13.18 0.18 8.30
N LYS A 90 13.89 -0.94 8.17
CA LYS A 90 13.72 -2.12 9.00
C LYS A 90 14.93 -2.29 9.89
N PHE A 91 14.73 -2.31 11.20
CA PHE A 91 15.81 -2.61 12.13
C PHE A 91 16.00 -4.11 12.27
N GLU A 92 17.24 -4.54 12.44
CA GLU A 92 17.62 -5.94 12.56
C GLU A 92 16.83 -6.69 13.65
N ARG A 93 16.48 -6.02 14.73
CA ARG A 93 15.75 -6.61 15.87
C ARG A 93 14.25 -6.37 15.82
N SER A 94 13.74 -5.78 14.75
CA SER A 94 12.31 -5.54 14.62
C SER A 94 11.57 -6.83 14.29
N ASN A 95 10.32 -6.93 14.75
CA ASN A 95 9.44 -8.04 14.39
C ASN A 95 9.09 -7.95 12.90
N HIS A 96 8.64 -9.08 12.34
CA HIS A 96 8.15 -9.09 10.95
C HIS A 96 7.07 -8.04 10.76
N GLY A 97 7.12 -7.32 9.66
CA GLY A 97 6.18 -6.28 9.32
C GLY A 97 6.40 -4.95 10.05
N GLN A 98 7.25 -4.91 11.06
CA GLN A 98 7.58 -3.68 11.78
C GLN A 98 8.62 -2.86 11.04
N VAL A 99 8.27 -1.61 10.71
CA VAL A 99 9.16 -0.68 10.03
C VAL A 99 8.95 0.71 10.58
N TYR A 100 9.87 1.63 10.30
CA TYR A 100 9.55 3.03 10.44
C TYR A 100 9.94 3.79 9.17
N LEU A 101 9.40 4.99 9.02
CA LEU A 101 9.54 5.76 7.81
C LEU A 101 10.54 6.89 8.01
N ASP A 102 11.52 6.98 7.12
CA ASP A 102 12.55 8.01 7.15
C ASP A 102 12.19 9.12 6.17
N GLY A 103 12.43 10.36 6.58
CA GLY A 103 12.20 11.52 5.73
C GLY A 103 10.74 11.96 5.66
N GLU A 104 10.39 12.64 4.60
CA GLU A 104 9.07 13.21 4.42
C GLU A 104 8.04 12.15 4.05
N VAL A 105 6.91 12.15 4.76
CA VAL A 105 5.81 11.21 4.53
C VAL A 105 4.62 11.97 3.98
N MET A 106 4.14 11.55 2.81
CA MET A 106 2.90 12.07 2.25
C MET A 106 1.71 11.28 2.80
N ARG A 107 0.56 11.91 2.91
CA ARG A 107 -0.65 11.25 3.40
C ARG A 107 -1.81 11.46 2.45
N LEU A 108 -2.63 10.40 2.33
CA LEU A 108 -3.90 10.45 1.63
C LEU A 108 -4.98 10.05 2.63
N THR A 109 -6.16 10.64 2.48
CA THR A 109 -7.31 10.24 3.28
C THR A 109 -8.26 9.44 2.42
N VAL A 110 -8.64 8.25 2.90
CA VAL A 110 -9.55 7.34 2.20
C VAL A 110 -10.90 7.32 2.91
N PHE A 111 -11.97 7.53 2.14
CA PHE A 111 -13.35 7.42 2.60
C PHE A 111 -13.93 6.14 1.97
N MET A 112 -13.78 4.99 2.64
CA MET A 112 -14.14 3.69 2.05
C MET A 112 -15.61 3.60 1.62
N ASN A 113 -16.50 4.27 2.33
CA ASN A 113 -17.91 4.28 1.95
C ASN A 113 -18.18 4.95 0.58
N LYS A 114 -17.22 5.72 0.08
CA LYS A 114 -17.30 6.38 -1.24
C LYS A 114 -16.50 5.65 -2.30
N GLU A 115 -15.83 4.57 -1.93
CA GLU A 115 -14.89 3.86 -2.81
C GLU A 115 -15.35 2.44 -3.19
N ARG A 116 -16.63 2.13 -3.00
CA ARG A 116 -17.16 0.79 -3.27
C ARG A 116 -16.92 0.34 -4.71
N GLU A 117 -17.23 1.18 -5.67
CA GLU A 117 -17.06 0.85 -7.08
C GLU A 117 -15.60 0.61 -7.45
N ARG A 118 -14.70 1.44 -6.91
CA ARG A 118 -13.27 1.29 -7.10
C ARG A 118 -12.78 -0.05 -6.55
N LEU A 119 -13.17 -0.39 -5.35
CA LEU A 119 -12.79 -1.64 -4.71
C LEU A 119 -13.33 -2.84 -5.48
N GLU A 120 -14.62 -2.82 -5.89
CA GLU A 120 -15.22 -3.89 -6.68
C GLU A 120 -14.46 -4.13 -7.99
N ARG A 121 -14.08 -3.06 -8.68
CA ARG A 121 -13.29 -3.17 -9.91
C ARG A 121 -11.94 -3.83 -9.64
N LEU A 122 -11.24 -3.39 -8.60
CA LEU A 122 -9.93 -3.94 -8.24
C LEU A 122 -10.02 -5.43 -7.90
N LEU A 123 -11.01 -5.82 -7.11
CA LEU A 123 -11.17 -7.21 -6.71
C LEU A 123 -11.54 -8.11 -7.89
N LYS A 124 -12.29 -7.62 -8.85
CA LYS A 124 -12.64 -8.36 -10.07
C LYS A 124 -11.42 -8.60 -10.97
N ASN A 125 -10.52 -7.63 -11.04
CA ASN A 125 -9.36 -7.66 -11.94
C ASN A 125 -8.08 -8.08 -11.23
N ARG A 126 -8.20 -8.76 -10.09
CA ARG A 126 -7.06 -9.25 -9.33
C ARG A 126 -6.36 -10.37 -10.10
N CYS A 127 -5.03 -10.28 -10.19
CA CYS A 127 -4.24 -11.32 -10.82
C CYS A 127 -4.14 -12.55 -9.90
N ASN A 128 -4.64 -13.69 -10.36
CA ASN A 128 -4.51 -14.97 -9.67
C ASN A 128 -3.39 -15.75 -10.34
N LEU A 129 -2.21 -15.66 -9.76
CA LEU A 129 -1.06 -16.42 -10.24
C LEU A 129 -0.69 -17.50 -9.24
#